data_19fbe154c32ba0f016bd10d7cae62c18
#
_entry.id   19fbe154c32ba0f016bd10d7cae62c18
#
_cell.length_a   1.000
_cell.length_b   1.000
_cell.length_c   1.000
_cell.angle_alpha   90.00
_cell.angle_beta   90.00
_cell.angle_gamma   90.00
#
_symmetry.space_group_name_H-M   'P 1'
#
loop_
_entity.id
_entity.type
_entity.pdbx_description
1 polymer ?
#
loop_
_entity_poly.entity_id
_entity_poly.type
_entity_poly.pdbx_seq_one_letter_code
_entity_poly.pdbx_strand_id
1 'polypeptide(L)'
;MFSSGMSTASPSRPTGWRILGFGKHPEIAPPFEKKLRSFGFQAINFALTNDDAGDARLVSELKRAEYDGVAIGGYINGQDAVNFPATEETAVWFNRVLNIVHANASRSKIILVRGPEDIVPAIERVLGRNPSP
;
A
#
# COMPACT_ATOMS: atom_id res chain seq x y z
N MET A 1 -28.02 -13.69 -12.41
CA MET A 1 -27.34 -14.02 -12.09
C MET A 1 -27.18 -14.20 -11.55
N PHE A 2 -27.68 -14.68 -11.83
CA PHE A 2 -27.09 -15.23 -11.32
C PHE A 2 -26.73 -15.46 -11.09
N SER A 3 -27.14 -15.58 -11.32
CA SER A 3 -26.38 -16.09 -10.99
C SER A 3 -26.09 -16.29 -10.57
N SER A 4 -26.65 -16.45 -10.86
CA SER A 4 -25.89 -16.90 -10.43
C SER A 4 -25.46 -17.00 -10.04
N GLY A 5 -25.91 -17.05 -10.26
CA GLY A 5 -25.06 -17.28 -9.94
C GLY A 5 -24.65 -17.25 -9.65
N MET A 6 -24.63 -17.25 -9.81
CA MET A 6 -23.86 -17.32 -9.57
C MET A 6 -23.33 -17.18 -9.18
N SER A 7 -23.59 -17.13 -9.29
CA SER A 7 -22.90 -17.11 -9.01
C SER A 7 -22.37 -16.98 -8.64
N THR A 8 -22.50 -16.84 -8.83
CA THR A 8 -21.98 -16.79 -8.59
C THR A 8 -21.12 -16.45 -8.19
N ALA A 9 -21.64 -16.24 -7.93
CA ALA A 9 -20.55 -15.55 -7.34
C ALA A 9 -19.39 -15.42 -8.31
N SER A 10 -18.91 -14.24 -8.61
CA SER A 10 -17.68 -14.27 -9.31
C SER A 10 -16.74 -15.08 -8.50
N PRO A 11 -16.60 -16.21 -8.92
CA PRO A 11 -16.06 -17.23 -8.08
C PRO A 11 -14.63 -17.03 -7.71
N SER A 12 -13.89 -16.39 -8.56
CA SER A 12 -12.46 -16.35 -8.37
C SER A 12 -11.95 -15.05 -7.76
N ARG A 13 -12.86 -14.12 -7.47
CA ARG A 13 -12.42 -12.84 -6.93
C ARG A 13 -12.10 -12.96 -5.45
N PRO A 14 -10.82 -12.69 -5.04
CA PRO A 14 -10.49 -12.65 -3.63
C PRO A 14 -11.27 -11.55 -2.91
N THR A 15 -11.52 -11.75 -1.63
CA THR A 15 -12.33 -10.84 -0.83
C THR A 15 -11.55 -9.84 -0.01
N GLY A 16 -10.23 -10.04 0.14
CA GLY A 16 -9.40 -9.16 0.95
C GLY A 16 -9.16 -7.81 0.28
N TRP A 17 -8.83 -6.82 1.11
CA TRP A 17 -8.48 -5.52 0.59
C TRP A 17 -7.29 -5.61 -0.37
N ARG A 18 -7.36 -4.82 -1.44
CA ARG A 18 -6.25 -4.70 -2.40
C ARG A 18 -5.34 -3.57 -1.96
N ILE A 19 -4.11 -3.92 -1.62
CA ILE A 19 -3.15 -2.98 -1.04
C ILE A 19 -1.91 -2.87 -1.91
N LEU A 20 -1.53 -1.64 -2.25
CA LEU A 20 -0.23 -1.36 -2.81
C LEU A 20 0.60 -0.74 -1.71
N GLY A 21 1.70 -1.38 -1.32
CA GLY A 21 2.57 -0.87 -0.28
C GLY A 21 3.96 -0.57 -0.82
N PHE A 22 4.61 0.42 -0.24
CA PHE A 22 6.00 0.71 -0.59
C PHE A 22 6.71 1.41 0.56
N GLY A 23 8.01 1.22 0.58
CA GLY A 23 8.89 1.83 1.55
C GLY A 23 10.28 1.94 0.96
N LYS A 24 11.25 2.36 1.77
CA LYS A 24 12.60 2.59 1.27
C LYS A 24 13.42 1.30 1.15
N HIS A 25 13.17 0.31 2.01
CA HIS A 25 14.10 -0.81 2.20
C HIS A 25 13.74 -2.02 1.34
N PRO A 26 14.58 -2.35 0.32
CA PRO A 26 14.27 -3.47 -0.58
C PRO A 26 14.17 -4.82 0.12
N GLU A 27 14.94 -5.01 1.18
CA GLU A 27 14.95 -6.28 1.90
C GLU A 27 13.64 -6.55 2.66
N ILE A 28 12.86 -5.49 2.93
CA ILE A 28 11.61 -5.61 3.68
C ILE A 28 10.43 -5.90 2.76
N ALA A 29 10.50 -5.46 1.50
CA ALA A 29 9.34 -5.52 0.61
C ALA A 29 8.81 -6.94 0.39
N PRO A 30 9.63 -7.95 0.03
CA PRO A 30 9.08 -9.30 -0.17
C PRO A 30 8.51 -9.93 1.09
N PRO A 31 9.15 -9.86 2.29
CA PRO A 31 8.53 -10.38 3.49
C PRO A 31 7.20 -9.72 3.84
N PHE A 32 7.09 -8.42 3.60
CA PHE A 32 5.84 -7.70 3.87
C PHE A 32 4.73 -8.16 2.94
N GLU A 33 5.03 -8.31 1.66
CA GLU A 33 4.04 -8.79 0.71
C GLU A 33 3.54 -10.17 1.11
N LYS A 34 4.46 -11.06 1.48
CA LYS A 34 4.12 -12.40 1.92
C LYS A 34 3.27 -12.37 3.18
N LYS A 35 3.65 -11.53 4.15
CA LYS A 35 2.91 -11.39 5.41
C LYS A 35 1.48 -10.90 5.13
N LEU A 36 1.32 -9.86 4.32
CA LEU A 36 0.00 -9.34 4.03
C LEU A 36 -0.86 -10.36 3.31
N ARG A 37 -0.31 -11.09 2.38
CA ARG A 37 -1.05 -12.16 1.69
C ARG A 37 -1.47 -13.26 2.64
N SER A 38 -0.65 -13.57 3.64
CA SER A 38 -0.99 -14.59 4.65
C SER A 38 -2.18 -14.17 5.52
N PHE A 39 -2.43 -12.86 5.64
CA PHE A 39 -3.60 -12.34 6.35
C PHE A 39 -4.80 -12.12 5.43
N GLY A 40 -4.73 -12.56 4.19
CA GLY A 40 -5.85 -12.47 3.26
C GLY A 40 -5.90 -11.20 2.41
N PHE A 41 -4.89 -10.33 2.52
CA PHE A 41 -4.85 -9.14 1.66
C PHE A 41 -4.36 -9.50 0.27
N GLN A 42 -4.89 -8.80 -0.74
CA GLN A 42 -4.33 -8.84 -2.09
C GLN A 42 -3.27 -7.76 -2.17
N ALA A 43 -2.03 -8.12 -1.83
CA ALA A 43 -0.99 -7.13 -1.63
C ALA A 43 0.10 -7.22 -2.70
N ILE A 44 0.54 -6.05 -3.13
CA ILE A 44 1.79 -5.85 -3.86
C ILE A 44 2.62 -4.90 -3.04
N ASN A 45 3.88 -5.24 -2.83
CA ASN A 45 4.77 -4.40 -2.03
C ASN A 45 6.12 -4.28 -2.75
N PHE A 46 6.67 -3.06 -2.78
CA PHE A 46 7.93 -2.85 -3.48
C PHE A 46 8.75 -1.77 -2.78
N ALA A 47 10.05 -1.73 -3.10
CA ALA A 47 10.93 -0.69 -2.58
C ALA A 47 10.91 0.50 -3.52
N LEU A 48 10.73 1.70 -2.96
CA LEU A 48 10.66 2.93 -3.72
C LEU A 48 11.96 3.71 -3.54
N THR A 49 12.51 4.20 -4.65
CA THR A 49 13.68 5.04 -4.61
C THR A 49 13.28 6.52 -4.76
N ASN A 50 14.08 7.39 -4.14
CA ASN A 50 13.82 8.83 -4.14
C ASN A 50 14.51 9.49 -5.33
N ASP A 51 14.01 9.18 -6.53
CA ASP A 51 14.55 9.71 -7.78
C ASP A 51 13.50 9.58 -8.89
N ASP A 52 13.86 10.04 -10.09
CA ASP A 52 12.93 10.01 -11.21
C ASP A 52 12.49 8.58 -11.58
N ALA A 53 13.40 7.61 -11.46
CA ALA A 53 13.07 6.22 -11.73
C ALA A 53 12.06 5.69 -10.71
N GLY A 54 12.22 6.06 -9.45
CA GLY A 54 11.27 5.71 -8.41
C GLY A 54 9.91 6.32 -8.65
N ASP A 55 9.88 7.60 -9.02
CA ASP A 55 8.63 8.27 -9.33
C ASP A 55 7.90 7.58 -10.48
N ALA A 56 8.62 7.23 -11.54
CA ALA A 56 8.05 6.53 -12.70
C ALA A 56 7.54 5.14 -12.31
N ARG A 57 8.28 4.43 -11.46
CA ARG A 57 7.84 3.13 -10.94
C ARG A 57 6.54 3.25 -10.17
N LEU A 58 6.45 4.26 -9.32
CA LEU A 58 5.25 4.48 -8.52
C LEU A 58 4.04 4.75 -9.40
N VAL A 59 4.19 5.62 -10.40
CA VAL A 59 3.10 5.89 -11.36
C VAL A 59 2.66 4.59 -12.05
N SER A 60 3.61 3.80 -12.50
CA SER A 60 3.31 2.55 -13.20
C SER A 60 2.54 1.58 -12.30
N GLU A 61 2.98 1.42 -11.05
CA GLU A 61 2.30 0.51 -10.12
C GLU A 61 0.90 1.02 -9.76
N LEU A 62 0.73 2.33 -9.57
CA LEU A 62 -0.58 2.90 -9.25
C LEU A 62 -1.59 2.72 -10.38
N LYS A 63 -1.13 2.73 -11.62
CA LYS A 63 -2.00 2.57 -12.79
C LYS A 63 -2.29 1.14 -13.15
N ARG A 64 -1.60 0.19 -12.54
CA ARG A 64 -1.70 -1.21 -12.90
C ARG A 64 -3.01 -1.85 -12.47
N ALA A 65 -3.58 -1.40 -11.38
CA ALA A 65 -4.81 -1.94 -10.83
C ALA A 65 -5.49 -0.89 -9.96
N GLU A 66 -6.73 -1.18 -9.57
CA GLU A 66 -7.44 -0.36 -8.60
C GLU A 66 -7.15 -0.92 -7.21
N TYR A 67 -6.60 -0.10 -6.34
CA TYR A 67 -6.27 -0.49 -4.97
C TYR A 67 -7.26 0.16 -4.01
N ASP A 68 -7.63 -0.58 -2.96
CA ASP A 68 -8.43 0.00 -1.87
C ASP A 68 -7.59 0.93 -1.03
N GLY A 69 -6.33 0.57 -0.82
CA GLY A 69 -5.40 1.37 -0.06
C GLY A 69 -4.00 1.40 -0.64
N VAL A 70 -3.34 2.52 -0.43
CA VAL A 70 -1.94 2.71 -0.78
C VAL A 70 -1.19 2.98 0.51
N ALA A 71 -0.32 2.05 0.90
CA ALA A 71 0.39 2.08 2.18
C ALA A 71 1.79 2.65 2.00
N ILE A 72 2.09 3.72 2.71
CA ILE A 72 3.37 4.43 2.62
C ILE A 72 4.17 4.13 3.88
N GLY A 73 5.38 3.61 3.72
CA GLY A 73 6.23 3.18 4.83
C GLY A 73 6.73 4.32 5.71
N GLY A 74 7.07 3.99 6.95
CA GLY A 74 7.42 4.96 7.98
C GLY A 74 8.66 5.78 7.70
N TYR A 75 9.62 5.24 6.96
CA TYR A 75 10.80 6.02 6.57
C TYR A 75 10.38 7.22 5.71
N ILE A 76 9.46 7.01 4.78
CA ILE A 76 9.04 8.06 3.85
C ILE A 76 8.12 9.05 4.54
N ASN A 77 7.14 8.55 5.31
CA ASN A 77 6.10 9.40 5.88
C ASN A 77 6.49 10.05 7.22
N GLY A 78 7.67 9.72 7.76
CA GLY A 78 8.17 10.34 8.97
C GLY A 78 7.53 9.86 10.26
N GLN A 79 6.67 8.86 10.22
CA GLN A 79 5.98 8.39 11.42
C GLN A 79 6.75 7.36 12.23
N ASP A 80 7.83 6.82 11.68
CA ASP A 80 8.74 5.95 12.42
C ASP A 80 9.82 6.81 13.08
N ALA A 81 9.41 7.63 14.02
CA ALA A 81 10.28 8.65 14.59
C ALA A 81 11.44 8.07 15.42
N VAL A 82 11.29 6.85 15.93
CA VAL A 82 12.33 6.21 16.74
C VAL A 82 13.47 5.73 15.85
N ASN A 83 13.15 5.07 14.74
CA ASN A 83 14.16 4.50 13.84
C ASN A 83 14.57 5.45 12.73
N PHE A 84 13.62 6.22 12.21
CA PHE A 84 13.83 7.07 11.04
C PHE A 84 13.13 8.41 11.22
N PRO A 85 13.69 9.31 12.06
CA PRO A 85 13.08 10.64 12.24
C PRO A 85 12.97 11.38 10.91
N ALA A 86 11.91 12.14 10.77
CA ALA A 86 11.69 12.93 9.56
C ALA A 86 12.81 13.95 9.37
N THR A 87 13.24 14.11 8.13
CA THR A 87 14.24 15.10 7.73
C THR A 87 13.64 15.97 6.64
N GLU A 88 14.35 17.04 6.27
CA GLU A 88 13.92 17.86 5.15
C GLU A 88 13.84 17.02 3.87
N GLU A 89 14.81 16.16 3.65
CA GLU A 89 14.83 15.30 2.46
C GLU A 89 13.62 14.37 2.41
N THR A 90 13.30 13.71 3.52
CA THR A 90 12.15 12.81 3.53
C THR A 90 10.83 13.57 3.47
N ALA A 91 10.77 14.78 4.00
CA ALA A 91 9.55 15.60 3.91
C ALA A 91 9.26 15.99 2.46
N VAL A 92 10.30 16.39 1.72
CA VAL A 92 10.16 16.72 0.30
C VAL A 92 9.73 15.48 -0.49
N TRP A 93 10.36 14.34 -0.22
CA TRP A 93 10.02 13.08 -0.87
C TRP A 93 8.57 12.68 -0.58
N PHE A 94 8.18 12.72 0.68
CA PHE A 94 6.83 12.35 1.11
C PHE A 94 5.78 13.22 0.43
N ASN A 95 6.02 14.52 0.38
CA ASN A 95 5.08 15.44 -0.27
C ASN A 95 4.93 15.10 -1.76
N ARG A 96 6.04 14.80 -2.43
CA ARG A 96 6.01 14.43 -3.84
C ARG A 96 5.26 13.10 -4.04
N VAL A 97 5.51 12.12 -3.18
CA VAL A 97 4.82 10.83 -3.21
C VAL A 97 3.31 11.01 -3.03
N LEU A 98 2.90 11.81 -2.07
CA LEU A 98 1.48 12.06 -1.84
C LEU A 98 0.81 12.65 -3.08
N ASN A 99 1.48 13.57 -3.75
CA ASN A 99 0.91 14.19 -4.95
C ASN A 99 0.85 13.19 -6.12
N ILE A 100 1.83 12.32 -6.24
CA ILE A 100 1.80 11.26 -7.26
C ILE A 100 0.62 10.32 -7.01
N VAL A 101 0.43 9.89 -5.78
CA VAL A 101 -0.68 9.01 -5.42
C VAL A 101 -2.01 9.69 -5.68
N HIS A 102 -2.14 10.95 -5.26
CA HIS A 102 -3.36 11.72 -5.46
C HIS A 102 -3.71 11.84 -6.95
N ALA A 103 -2.73 12.08 -7.79
CA ALA A 103 -2.95 12.26 -9.22
C ALA A 103 -3.27 10.95 -9.95
N ASN A 104 -2.77 9.82 -9.48
CA ASN A 104 -2.83 8.55 -10.23
C ASN A 104 -3.73 7.50 -9.59
N ALA A 105 -4.17 7.68 -8.36
CA ALA A 105 -5.01 6.72 -7.65
C ALA A 105 -5.97 7.45 -6.71
N SER A 106 -6.76 8.37 -7.27
CA SER A 106 -7.59 9.29 -6.49
C SER A 106 -8.68 8.57 -5.69
N ARG A 107 -9.02 7.34 -6.04
CA ARG A 107 -10.04 6.56 -5.32
C ARG A 107 -9.46 5.72 -4.20
N SER A 108 -8.15 5.53 -4.16
CA SER A 108 -7.50 4.75 -3.11
C SER A 108 -7.37 5.58 -1.84
N LYS A 109 -7.53 4.93 -0.70
CA LYS A 109 -7.22 5.58 0.57
C LYS A 109 -5.73 5.54 0.81
N ILE A 110 -5.19 6.60 1.39
CA ILE A 110 -3.78 6.65 1.76
C ILE A 110 -3.62 6.14 3.18
N ILE A 111 -2.69 5.21 3.37
CA ILE A 111 -2.44 4.55 4.64
C ILE A 111 -1.01 4.87 5.08
N LEU A 112 -0.84 5.52 6.22
CA LEU A 112 0.48 5.85 6.75
C LEU A 112 0.87 4.80 7.77
N VAL A 113 1.95 4.08 7.49
CA VAL A 113 2.45 2.99 8.32
C VAL A 113 3.57 3.52 9.20
N ARG A 114 3.53 3.25 10.50
CA ARG A 114 4.56 3.74 11.43
C ARG A 114 5.84 2.93 11.37
N GLY A 115 5.71 1.62 11.22
CA GLY A 115 6.85 0.72 11.16
C GLY A 115 6.40 -0.67 10.78
N PRO A 116 7.32 -1.64 10.75
CA PRO A 116 6.98 -2.99 10.26
C PRO A 116 5.83 -3.66 11.00
N GLU A 117 5.72 -3.47 12.32
CA GLU A 117 4.64 -4.09 13.08
C GLU A 117 3.31 -3.41 12.89
N ASP A 118 3.30 -2.21 12.34
CA ASP A 118 2.10 -1.40 12.23
C ASP A 118 1.32 -1.63 10.93
N ILE A 119 1.84 -2.46 10.02
CA ILE A 119 1.25 -2.55 8.66
C ILE A 119 -0.21 -3.01 8.70
N VAL A 120 -0.52 -4.07 9.41
CA VAL A 120 -1.91 -4.55 9.51
C VAL A 120 -2.78 -3.59 10.32
N PRO A 121 -2.35 -3.12 11.51
CA PRO A 121 -3.13 -2.10 12.21
C PRO A 121 -3.37 -0.83 11.41
N ALA A 122 -2.40 -0.38 10.61
CA ALA A 122 -2.56 0.81 9.79
C ALA A 122 -3.63 0.62 8.72
N ILE A 123 -3.62 -0.54 8.06
CA ILE A 123 -4.65 -0.86 7.08
C ILE A 123 -6.02 -0.86 7.73
N GLU A 124 -6.14 -1.48 8.89
CA GLU A 124 -7.43 -1.57 9.58
C GLU A 124 -7.91 -0.22 10.09
N ARG A 125 -6.99 0.66 10.49
CA ARG A 125 -7.37 2.02 10.91
C ARG A 125 -8.06 2.78 9.78
N VAL A 126 -7.64 2.54 8.54
CA VAL A 126 -8.12 3.30 7.39
C VAL A 126 -9.27 2.60 6.68
N LEU A 127 -9.14 1.30 6.46
CA LEU A 127 -10.10 0.53 5.66
C LEU A 127 -11.04 -0.34 6.48
N GLY A 128 -10.74 -0.54 7.75
CA GLY A 128 -11.47 -1.49 8.56
C GLY A 128 -10.94 -2.90 8.37
N ARG A 129 -11.61 -3.85 9.00
CA ARG A 129 -11.20 -5.24 8.92
C ARG A 129 -11.27 -5.75 7.50
N ASN A 130 -10.38 -6.70 7.19
CA ASN A 130 -10.43 -7.39 5.92
C ASN A 130 -11.82 -8.01 5.73
N PRO A 131 -12.44 -7.84 4.56
CA PRO A 131 -13.74 -8.47 4.31
C PRO A 131 -13.63 -9.99 4.44
N SER A 132 -14.64 -10.60 5.05
CA SER A 132 -14.69 -12.07 5.16
C SER A 132 -15.14 -12.69 3.86
N PRO A 133 -14.63 -13.87 3.54
CA PRO A 133 -15.08 -14.61 2.37
C PRO A 133 -16.55 -14.96 2.46
#